data_11b578729d12fe538e26f839a14bf382
#
_entry.id   11b578729d12fe538e26f839a14bf382
#
_cell.length_a   1.000
_cell.length_b   1.000
_cell.length_c   1.000
_cell.angle_alpha   90.00
_cell.angle_beta   90.00
_cell.angle_gamma   90.00
#
_symmetry.space_group_name_H-M   'P 1'
#
loop_
_entity.id
_entity.type
_entity.pdbx_description
1 polymer ?
#
loop_
_entity_poly.entity_id
_entity_poly.type
_entity_poly.pdbx_seq_one_letter_code
_entity_poly.pdbx_strand_id
1 'polypeptide(L)'
;MKPLKLVMSAFGPYAGRVEIPFEAFGGVGLYLITGDTGAGKTTIFDAITYALYGEASGENREPSMFRSKYAEATTPTEVELVFSYAGKTYTVTRNPEYEHPKSRGEGFTTQKAEAQLIYPDGRVVAKQRDVDNAIRDIMGINRSQFLQIAMIAQGDFLKLLLAPTEERKKIFRQIFKTQLYQDLQDRLKKESGQLIDKCDAARNSIKQYIDGITCDENDVLSIEVEKAKNGLLPAKDVMDLIDRLLTQDHDKKMAIQKSISDADKALEVVNANLGKIEAKEHAQAALKEAEDNLISENET
;
A
#
# COMPACT_ATOMS: atom_id res chain seq x y z
N MET A 1 -25.88 -15.28 -12.76
CA MET A 1 -26.59 -14.65 -13.89
C MET A 1 -27.26 -15.73 -14.73
N LYS A 2 -28.53 -15.53 -15.12
CA LYS A 2 -29.28 -16.41 -16.01
C LYS A 2 -29.71 -15.59 -17.23
N PRO A 3 -29.26 -15.92 -18.45
CA PRO A 3 -29.76 -15.26 -19.65
C PRO A 3 -31.22 -15.66 -19.85
N LEU A 4 -32.07 -14.71 -20.22
CA LEU A 4 -33.50 -14.90 -20.48
C LEU A 4 -33.78 -14.80 -21.99
N LYS A 5 -33.24 -13.76 -22.62
CA LYS A 5 -33.38 -13.52 -24.04
C LYS A 5 -32.11 -12.89 -24.60
N LEU A 6 -31.68 -13.33 -25.78
CA LEU A 6 -30.60 -12.70 -26.56
C LEU A 6 -31.11 -12.35 -27.93
N VAL A 7 -30.93 -11.11 -28.34
CA VAL A 7 -31.20 -10.66 -29.70
C VAL A 7 -29.90 -10.22 -30.34
N MET A 8 -29.63 -10.68 -31.52
CA MET A 8 -28.47 -10.31 -32.34
C MET A 8 -28.99 -9.81 -33.69
N SER A 9 -28.49 -8.68 -34.16
CA SER A 9 -28.81 -8.10 -35.48
C SER A 9 -27.51 -7.81 -36.21
N ALA A 10 -27.38 -8.28 -37.46
CA ALA A 10 -26.20 -8.13 -38.30
C ALA A 10 -24.89 -8.44 -37.53
N PHE A 11 -24.84 -9.54 -36.75
CA PHE A 11 -23.75 -9.85 -35.81
C PHE A 11 -23.07 -11.18 -36.17
N GLY A 12 -21.77 -11.14 -36.46
CA GLY A 12 -20.99 -12.32 -36.88
C GLY A 12 -21.54 -13.01 -38.13
N PRO A 13 -21.89 -14.30 -38.11
CA PRO A 13 -22.50 -15.00 -39.23
C PRO A 13 -24.00 -14.71 -39.39
N TYR A 14 -24.63 -14.06 -38.43
CA TYR A 14 -26.05 -13.73 -38.46
C TYR A 14 -26.29 -12.44 -39.24
N ALA A 15 -26.80 -12.57 -40.49
CA ALA A 15 -27.03 -11.44 -41.38
C ALA A 15 -28.21 -10.56 -40.97
N GLY A 16 -29.27 -11.16 -40.47
CA GLY A 16 -30.49 -10.47 -40.04
C GLY A 16 -30.63 -10.41 -38.50
N ARG A 17 -31.85 -10.09 -38.05
CA ARG A 17 -32.21 -10.09 -36.64
C ARG A 17 -32.58 -11.53 -36.21
N VAL A 18 -31.88 -12.05 -35.23
CA VAL A 18 -32.11 -13.36 -34.64
C VAL A 18 -32.38 -13.20 -33.17
N GLU A 19 -33.41 -13.86 -32.65
CA GLU A 19 -33.81 -13.88 -31.26
C GLU A 19 -33.68 -15.30 -30.68
N ILE A 20 -33.03 -15.42 -29.53
CA ILE A 20 -32.88 -16.67 -28.81
C ILE A 20 -33.59 -16.50 -27.47
N PRO A 21 -34.83 -17.02 -27.30
CA PRO A 21 -35.57 -16.96 -26.07
C PRO A 21 -35.15 -18.11 -25.14
N PHE A 22 -34.15 -17.91 -24.28
CA PHE A 22 -33.65 -18.93 -23.35
C PHE A 22 -34.71 -19.42 -22.38
N GLU A 23 -35.71 -18.59 -22.06
CA GLU A 23 -36.84 -18.99 -21.22
C GLU A 23 -37.69 -20.10 -21.85
N ALA A 24 -37.77 -20.15 -23.18
CA ALA A 24 -38.55 -21.17 -23.89
C ALA A 24 -37.92 -22.57 -23.82
N PHE A 25 -36.64 -22.67 -23.42
CA PHE A 25 -35.96 -23.96 -23.32
C PHE A 25 -36.24 -24.71 -21.99
N GLY A 26 -37.12 -24.20 -21.15
CA GLY A 26 -37.56 -24.82 -19.91
C GLY A 26 -36.70 -24.52 -18.70
N GLY A 27 -37.13 -25.04 -17.54
CA GLY A 27 -36.53 -24.70 -16.24
C GLY A 27 -35.31 -25.54 -15.83
N VAL A 28 -34.90 -26.53 -16.61
CA VAL A 28 -33.85 -27.50 -16.23
C VAL A 28 -32.44 -26.89 -16.30
N GLY A 29 -32.27 -25.77 -17.00
CA GLY A 29 -31.01 -25.00 -17.00
C GLY A 29 -29.85 -25.61 -17.79
N LEU A 30 -30.03 -26.75 -18.49
CA LEU A 30 -29.03 -27.37 -19.35
C LEU A 30 -29.53 -27.33 -20.80
N TYR A 31 -28.74 -26.72 -21.69
CA TYR A 31 -29.06 -26.59 -23.13
C TYR A 31 -27.92 -27.14 -23.98
N LEU A 32 -28.27 -27.76 -25.10
CA LEU A 32 -27.31 -28.19 -26.12
C LEU A 32 -27.46 -27.33 -27.37
N ILE A 33 -26.38 -26.66 -27.76
CA ILE A 33 -26.29 -25.88 -29.00
C ILE A 33 -25.56 -26.71 -30.03
N THR A 34 -26.24 -27.19 -31.05
CA THR A 34 -25.66 -28.02 -32.12
C THR A 34 -25.66 -27.25 -33.45
N GLY A 35 -24.85 -27.67 -34.39
CA GLY A 35 -24.75 -27.12 -35.73
C GLY A 35 -23.35 -27.33 -36.32
N ASP A 36 -23.22 -27.07 -37.62
CA ASP A 36 -21.98 -27.21 -38.36
C ASP A 36 -20.87 -26.26 -37.91
N THR A 37 -19.63 -26.58 -38.26
CA THR A 37 -18.51 -25.66 -38.01
C THR A 37 -18.73 -24.34 -38.80
N GLY A 38 -18.63 -23.20 -38.11
CA GLY A 38 -18.92 -21.90 -38.72
C GLY A 38 -20.37 -21.43 -38.60
N ALA A 39 -21.32 -22.27 -38.13
CA ALA A 39 -22.73 -21.91 -37.97
C ALA A 39 -23.02 -20.83 -36.89
N GLY A 40 -22.01 -20.30 -36.23
CA GLY A 40 -22.16 -19.21 -35.25
C GLY A 40 -22.39 -19.62 -33.82
N LYS A 41 -22.18 -20.90 -33.43
CA LYS A 41 -22.36 -21.37 -32.06
C LYS A 41 -21.56 -20.55 -31.04
N THR A 42 -20.28 -20.29 -31.32
CA THR A 42 -19.40 -19.46 -30.47
C THR A 42 -19.82 -18.00 -30.48
N THR A 43 -20.40 -17.51 -31.57
CA THR A 43 -20.89 -16.12 -31.70
C THR A 43 -22.00 -15.79 -30.71
N ILE A 44 -22.80 -16.77 -30.29
CA ILE A 44 -23.80 -16.60 -29.21
C ILE A 44 -23.11 -16.19 -27.90
N PHE A 45 -22.00 -16.83 -27.57
CA PHE A 45 -21.20 -16.51 -26.40
C PHE A 45 -20.47 -15.19 -26.55
N ASP A 46 -19.95 -14.86 -27.75
CA ASP A 46 -19.40 -13.55 -28.07
C ASP A 46 -20.43 -12.45 -27.85
N ALA A 47 -21.68 -12.66 -28.32
CA ALA A 47 -22.77 -11.71 -28.15
C ALA A 47 -23.13 -11.48 -26.69
N ILE A 48 -23.20 -12.53 -25.86
CA ILE A 48 -23.45 -12.41 -24.41
C ILE A 48 -22.32 -11.62 -23.74
N THR A 49 -21.06 -11.95 -24.04
CA THR A 49 -19.90 -11.27 -23.47
C THR A 49 -19.83 -9.82 -23.91
N TYR A 50 -20.08 -9.56 -25.19
CA TYR A 50 -20.11 -8.23 -25.75
C TYR A 50 -21.23 -7.37 -25.13
N ALA A 51 -22.43 -7.92 -24.96
CA ALA A 51 -23.55 -7.22 -24.33
C ALA A 51 -23.17 -6.81 -22.89
N LEU A 52 -22.52 -7.69 -22.11
CA LEU A 52 -22.15 -7.42 -20.73
C LEU A 52 -20.93 -6.49 -20.63
N TYR A 53 -19.86 -6.73 -21.38
CA TYR A 53 -18.55 -6.10 -21.14
C TYR A 53 -18.05 -5.25 -22.32
N GLY A 54 -18.75 -5.22 -23.45
CA GLY A 54 -18.33 -4.45 -24.63
C GLY A 54 -17.17 -5.07 -25.41
N GLU A 55 -16.78 -6.31 -25.10
CA GLU A 55 -15.65 -7.01 -25.71
C GLU A 55 -16.03 -8.44 -26.10
N ALA A 56 -15.26 -9.05 -27.00
CA ALA A 56 -15.44 -10.46 -27.40
C ALA A 56 -15.16 -11.46 -26.29
N SER A 57 -15.63 -12.71 -26.46
CA SER A 57 -15.26 -13.81 -25.57
C SER A 57 -13.81 -14.26 -25.76
N GLY A 58 -13.25 -14.14 -26.96
CA GLY A 58 -11.86 -14.47 -27.29
C GLY A 58 -10.94 -13.25 -27.31
N GLU A 59 -9.62 -13.49 -27.25
CA GLU A 59 -8.60 -12.44 -27.27
C GLU A 59 -8.35 -11.85 -28.68
N ASN A 60 -8.71 -12.57 -29.72
CA ASN A 60 -8.35 -12.27 -31.11
C ASN A 60 -9.47 -11.54 -31.92
N ARG A 61 -10.54 -11.12 -31.25
CA ARG A 61 -11.66 -10.42 -31.90
C ARG A 61 -11.89 -9.05 -31.33
N GLU A 62 -11.81 -8.03 -32.17
CA GLU A 62 -12.17 -6.66 -31.81
C GLU A 62 -13.67 -6.42 -32.01
N PRO A 63 -14.31 -5.51 -31.29
CA PRO A 63 -15.72 -5.16 -31.45
C PRO A 63 -16.08 -4.71 -32.84
N SER A 64 -15.18 -4.03 -33.57
CA SER A 64 -15.33 -3.63 -34.97
C SER A 64 -15.54 -4.81 -35.94
N MET A 65 -15.07 -6.01 -35.55
CA MET A 65 -15.21 -7.23 -36.35
C MET A 65 -16.56 -7.93 -36.18
N PHE A 66 -17.44 -7.44 -35.31
CA PHE A 66 -18.72 -8.08 -35.04
C PHE A 66 -19.77 -7.84 -36.10
N ARG A 67 -19.65 -6.76 -36.89
CA ARG A 67 -20.61 -6.56 -37.98
C ARG A 67 -20.55 -7.71 -38.96
N SER A 68 -21.71 -8.27 -39.25
CA SER A 68 -21.86 -9.34 -40.23
C SER A 68 -21.49 -8.84 -41.65
N LYS A 69 -20.58 -9.57 -42.29
CA LYS A 69 -20.23 -9.35 -43.71
C LYS A 69 -21.35 -9.76 -44.68
N TYR A 70 -22.32 -10.49 -44.18
CA TYR A 70 -23.47 -11.01 -44.95
C TYR A 70 -24.71 -10.15 -44.75
N ALA A 71 -24.67 -9.16 -43.88
CA ALA A 71 -25.81 -8.29 -43.62
C ALA A 71 -25.94 -7.21 -44.70
N GLU A 72 -27.17 -6.82 -44.98
CA GLU A 72 -27.44 -5.64 -45.80
C GLU A 72 -26.87 -4.39 -45.14
N ALA A 73 -26.41 -3.45 -45.92
CA ALA A 73 -25.80 -2.21 -45.44
C ALA A 73 -26.71 -1.40 -44.50
N THR A 74 -28.03 -1.51 -44.71
CA THR A 74 -29.07 -0.82 -43.94
C THR A 74 -29.43 -1.50 -42.64
N THR A 75 -29.08 -2.78 -42.45
CA THR A 75 -29.38 -3.53 -41.21
C THR A 75 -28.49 -3.06 -40.05
N PRO A 76 -29.07 -2.60 -38.94
CA PRO A 76 -28.28 -2.16 -37.80
C PRO A 76 -27.55 -3.34 -37.12
N THR A 77 -26.32 -3.08 -36.70
CA THR A 77 -25.57 -4.07 -35.90
C THR A 77 -25.77 -3.79 -34.43
N GLU A 78 -26.46 -4.65 -33.73
CA GLU A 78 -26.71 -4.53 -32.30
C GLU A 78 -26.88 -5.88 -31.61
N VAL A 79 -26.63 -5.88 -30.30
CA VAL A 79 -26.91 -7.00 -29.42
C VAL A 79 -27.73 -6.52 -28.22
N GLU A 80 -28.86 -7.18 -27.96
CA GLU A 80 -29.67 -6.99 -26.75
C GLU A 80 -29.64 -8.27 -25.92
N LEU A 81 -29.29 -8.15 -24.64
CA LEU A 81 -29.33 -9.25 -23.69
C LEU A 81 -30.27 -8.90 -22.53
N VAL A 82 -31.29 -9.73 -22.33
CA VAL A 82 -32.11 -9.71 -21.15
C VAL A 82 -31.63 -10.82 -20.22
N PHE A 83 -31.30 -10.49 -18.99
CA PHE A 83 -30.79 -11.45 -18.02
C PHE A 83 -31.33 -11.22 -16.61
N SER A 84 -31.39 -12.29 -15.83
CA SER A 84 -31.73 -12.24 -14.41
C SER A 84 -30.48 -12.41 -13.56
N TYR A 85 -30.33 -11.55 -12.55
CA TYR A 85 -29.28 -11.62 -11.54
C TYR A 85 -29.83 -11.24 -10.17
N ALA A 86 -29.58 -12.10 -9.15
CA ALA A 86 -30.09 -11.92 -7.79
C ALA A 86 -31.62 -11.65 -7.73
N GLY A 87 -32.39 -12.36 -8.57
CA GLY A 87 -33.86 -12.24 -8.62
C GLY A 87 -34.38 -10.98 -9.31
N LYS A 88 -33.51 -10.19 -9.92
CA LYS A 88 -33.82 -8.95 -10.65
C LYS A 88 -33.55 -9.11 -12.13
N THR A 89 -34.34 -8.50 -13.02
CA THR A 89 -34.18 -8.55 -14.46
C THR A 89 -33.59 -7.26 -15.00
N TYR A 90 -32.60 -7.40 -15.86
CA TYR A 90 -31.89 -6.30 -16.50
C TYR A 90 -31.90 -6.49 -17.99
N THR A 91 -31.90 -5.39 -18.73
CA THR A 91 -31.77 -5.39 -20.21
C THR A 91 -30.58 -4.53 -20.59
N VAL A 92 -29.61 -5.09 -21.30
CA VAL A 92 -28.47 -4.36 -21.85
C VAL A 92 -28.48 -4.44 -23.35
N THR A 93 -28.31 -3.30 -24.01
CA THR A 93 -28.23 -3.17 -25.49
C THR A 93 -26.91 -2.50 -25.82
N ARG A 94 -26.20 -3.03 -26.83
CA ARG A 94 -24.95 -2.45 -27.35
C ARG A 94 -24.88 -2.59 -28.86
N ASN A 95 -24.29 -1.58 -29.49
CA ASN A 95 -23.82 -1.67 -30.87
C ASN A 95 -22.30 -1.40 -30.91
N PRO A 96 -21.53 -2.11 -31.76
CA PRO A 96 -20.16 -1.73 -32.09
C PRO A 96 -20.13 -0.49 -32.98
N GLU A 97 -18.95 0.04 -33.20
CA GLU A 97 -18.73 1.04 -34.25
C GLU A 97 -18.75 0.35 -35.61
N TYR A 98 -19.56 0.86 -36.55
CA TYR A 98 -19.66 0.34 -37.91
C TYR A 98 -20.10 1.40 -38.92
N GLU A 99 -19.81 1.17 -40.21
CA GLU A 99 -20.26 2.02 -41.29
C GLU A 99 -21.65 1.60 -41.79
N HIS A 100 -22.50 2.59 -42.07
CA HIS A 100 -23.82 2.39 -42.68
C HIS A 100 -24.10 3.49 -43.69
N PRO A 101 -25.01 3.28 -44.65
CA PRO A 101 -25.41 4.28 -45.63
C PRO A 101 -25.97 5.53 -44.95
N LYS A 102 -25.69 6.70 -45.49
CA LYS A 102 -26.29 7.95 -45.03
C LYS A 102 -27.80 7.94 -45.24
N SER A 103 -28.54 8.48 -44.28
CA SER A 103 -30.01 8.65 -44.41
C SER A 103 -30.40 9.69 -45.48
N ARG A 104 -29.49 10.61 -45.82
CA ARG A 104 -29.68 11.62 -46.89
C ARG A 104 -28.37 11.79 -47.65
N GLY A 105 -28.45 11.75 -49.01
CA GLY A 105 -27.29 11.85 -49.88
C GLY A 105 -26.60 10.49 -50.11
N GLU A 106 -25.59 10.47 -50.96
CA GLU A 106 -24.81 9.27 -51.29
C GLU A 106 -23.64 9.09 -50.29
N GLY A 107 -23.20 7.83 -50.11
CA GLY A 107 -22.05 7.46 -49.31
C GLY A 107 -22.40 6.87 -47.96
N PHE A 108 -21.36 6.62 -47.12
CA PHE A 108 -21.45 5.98 -45.82
C PHE A 108 -21.18 6.98 -44.70
N THR A 109 -21.67 6.67 -43.52
CA THR A 109 -21.37 7.36 -42.29
C THR A 109 -21.09 6.34 -41.19
N THR A 110 -20.34 6.74 -40.19
CA THR A 110 -19.99 5.85 -39.08
C THR A 110 -21.01 5.97 -37.95
N GLN A 111 -21.68 4.86 -37.62
CA GLN A 111 -22.40 4.71 -36.36
C GLN A 111 -21.38 4.48 -35.24
N LYS A 112 -21.36 5.39 -34.26
CA LYS A 112 -20.51 5.22 -33.09
C LYS A 112 -20.99 4.09 -32.21
N ALA A 113 -20.07 3.48 -31.48
CA ALA A 113 -20.41 2.48 -30.49
C ALA A 113 -21.18 3.10 -29.33
N GLU A 114 -22.33 2.52 -28.99
CA GLU A 114 -23.22 2.95 -27.91
C GLU A 114 -23.58 1.79 -27.00
N ALA A 115 -23.96 2.10 -25.76
CA ALA A 115 -24.43 1.13 -24.80
C ALA A 115 -25.57 1.72 -23.96
N GLN A 116 -26.54 0.87 -23.62
CA GLN A 116 -27.66 1.21 -22.77
C GLN A 116 -27.96 0.05 -21.82
N LEU A 117 -28.20 0.36 -20.54
CA LEU A 117 -28.63 -0.59 -19.51
C LEU A 117 -29.93 -0.11 -18.89
N ILE A 118 -30.94 -0.98 -18.85
CA ILE A 118 -32.23 -0.75 -18.20
C ILE A 118 -32.27 -1.59 -16.93
N TYR A 119 -32.49 -0.95 -15.81
CA TYR A 119 -32.65 -1.57 -14.50
C TYR A 119 -34.09 -2.08 -14.28
N PRO A 120 -34.31 -2.96 -13.30
CA PRO A 120 -35.65 -3.49 -12.97
C PRO A 120 -36.68 -2.42 -12.58
N ASP A 121 -36.23 -1.28 -12.08
CA ASP A 121 -37.03 -0.11 -11.72
C ASP A 121 -37.33 0.83 -12.91
N GLY A 122 -36.88 0.48 -14.11
CA GLY A 122 -37.03 1.29 -15.33
C GLY A 122 -35.97 2.39 -15.48
N ARG A 123 -35.05 2.54 -14.54
CA ARG A 123 -33.93 3.49 -14.68
C ARG A 123 -33.02 3.07 -15.83
N VAL A 124 -32.63 4.04 -16.65
CA VAL A 124 -31.79 3.85 -17.81
C VAL A 124 -30.42 4.48 -17.60
N VAL A 125 -29.39 3.72 -17.87
CA VAL A 125 -28.01 4.20 -17.93
C VAL A 125 -27.54 4.10 -19.38
N ALA A 126 -27.05 5.20 -19.94
CA ALA A 126 -26.48 5.30 -21.28
C ALA A 126 -24.99 5.68 -21.18
N LYS A 127 -24.25 5.56 -22.27
CA LYS A 127 -22.79 5.68 -22.43
C LYS A 127 -22.04 4.43 -21.99
N GLN A 128 -21.10 4.01 -22.83
CA GLN A 128 -20.32 2.78 -22.62
C GLN A 128 -19.71 2.68 -21.23
N ARG A 129 -18.97 3.72 -20.80
CA ARG A 129 -18.27 3.71 -19.52
C ARG A 129 -19.20 3.53 -18.31
N ASP A 130 -20.36 4.19 -18.34
CA ASP A 130 -21.32 4.15 -17.24
C ASP A 130 -22.02 2.79 -17.20
N VAL A 131 -22.34 2.20 -18.37
CA VAL A 131 -22.88 0.84 -18.50
C VAL A 131 -21.85 -0.20 -18.05
N ASP A 132 -20.58 -0.05 -18.42
CA ASP A 132 -19.51 -0.97 -18.01
C ASP A 132 -19.33 -0.99 -16.49
N ASN A 133 -19.35 0.17 -15.85
CA ASN A 133 -19.28 0.28 -14.41
C ASN A 133 -20.52 -0.35 -13.74
N ALA A 134 -21.71 -0.03 -14.25
CA ALA A 134 -22.96 -0.57 -13.73
C ALA A 134 -23.02 -2.11 -13.83
N ILE A 135 -22.58 -2.68 -14.95
CA ILE A 135 -22.52 -4.14 -15.13
C ILE A 135 -21.50 -4.77 -14.16
N ARG A 136 -20.33 -4.14 -13.95
CA ARG A 136 -19.34 -4.62 -12.96
C ARG A 136 -19.90 -4.59 -11.54
N ASP A 137 -20.62 -3.53 -11.20
CA ASP A 137 -21.24 -3.40 -9.87
C ASP A 137 -22.34 -4.45 -9.66
N ILE A 138 -23.19 -4.69 -10.68
CA ILE A 138 -24.23 -5.71 -10.64
C ILE A 138 -23.63 -7.11 -10.55
N MET A 139 -22.69 -7.44 -11.45
CA MET A 139 -22.14 -8.78 -11.56
C MET A 139 -21.08 -9.09 -10.49
N GLY A 140 -20.38 -8.07 -9.98
CA GLY A 140 -19.28 -8.21 -9.02
C GLY A 140 -18.00 -8.83 -9.59
N ILE A 141 -17.95 -9.08 -10.91
CA ILE A 141 -16.82 -9.68 -11.63
C ILE A 141 -16.54 -8.94 -12.94
N ASN A 142 -15.27 -8.90 -13.33
CA ASN A 142 -14.87 -8.34 -14.61
C ASN A 142 -14.95 -9.37 -15.74
N ARG A 143 -14.70 -8.92 -17.01
CA ARG A 143 -14.75 -9.80 -18.19
C ARG A 143 -13.85 -11.04 -18.04
N SER A 144 -12.60 -10.85 -17.66
CA SER A 144 -11.65 -11.97 -17.51
C SER A 144 -12.15 -13.04 -16.56
N GLN A 145 -12.70 -12.61 -15.43
CA GLN A 145 -13.27 -13.52 -14.42
C GLN A 145 -14.57 -14.17 -14.88
N PHE A 146 -15.43 -13.40 -15.60
CA PHE A 146 -16.64 -13.94 -16.21
C PHE A 146 -16.30 -15.07 -17.19
N LEU A 147 -15.31 -14.86 -18.06
CA LEU A 147 -14.84 -15.88 -19.00
C LEU A 147 -14.26 -17.13 -18.30
N GLN A 148 -13.58 -16.94 -17.16
CA GLN A 148 -13.03 -18.06 -16.42
C GLN A 148 -14.08 -18.88 -15.64
N ILE A 149 -15.19 -18.25 -15.24
CA ILE A 149 -16.18 -18.85 -14.34
C ILE A 149 -17.45 -19.26 -15.07
N ALA A 150 -17.97 -18.36 -15.92
CA ALA A 150 -19.28 -18.50 -16.54
C ALA A 150 -19.21 -19.02 -17.98
N MET A 151 -18.08 -18.82 -18.64
CA MET A 151 -17.87 -19.25 -20.01
C MET A 151 -16.58 -20.05 -20.14
N ILE A 152 -16.72 -21.34 -20.17
CA ILE A 152 -15.59 -22.23 -20.41
C ILE A 152 -15.49 -22.40 -21.92
N ALA A 153 -14.67 -21.59 -22.59
CA ALA A 153 -14.37 -21.78 -23.99
C ALA A 153 -13.65 -23.11 -24.21
N GLN A 154 -13.75 -23.66 -25.41
CA GLN A 154 -13.08 -24.91 -25.77
C GLN A 154 -11.57 -24.78 -25.52
N GLY A 155 -11.03 -25.52 -24.55
CA GLY A 155 -9.63 -25.45 -24.10
C GLY A 155 -9.36 -24.60 -22.86
N ASP A 156 -10.28 -23.73 -22.44
CA ASP A 156 -10.07 -22.84 -21.27
C ASP A 156 -10.48 -23.49 -19.93
N PHE A 157 -11.19 -24.62 -19.96
CA PHE A 157 -11.53 -25.39 -18.76
C PHE A 157 -10.30 -25.75 -17.91
N LEU A 158 -9.20 -26.06 -18.58
CA LEU A 158 -7.94 -26.36 -17.93
C LEU A 158 -7.28 -25.13 -17.28
N LYS A 159 -7.50 -23.93 -17.78
CA LYS A 159 -6.86 -22.71 -17.24
C LYS A 159 -7.21 -22.46 -15.78
N LEU A 160 -8.49 -22.60 -15.40
CA LEU A 160 -8.89 -22.42 -13.99
C LEU A 160 -8.34 -23.53 -13.09
N LEU A 161 -8.33 -24.78 -13.58
CA LEU A 161 -7.80 -25.93 -12.84
C LEU A 161 -6.28 -25.87 -12.71
N LEU A 162 -5.59 -25.43 -13.75
CA LEU A 162 -4.13 -25.32 -13.80
C LEU A 162 -3.60 -23.97 -13.32
N ALA A 163 -4.48 -22.97 -13.09
CA ALA A 163 -4.08 -21.66 -12.58
C ALA A 163 -3.32 -21.82 -11.26
N PRO A 164 -2.25 -21.04 -11.05
CA PRO A 164 -1.53 -21.00 -9.78
C PRO A 164 -2.48 -20.68 -8.62
N THR A 165 -2.16 -21.18 -7.43
CA THR A 165 -3.00 -21.01 -6.24
C THR A 165 -3.33 -19.57 -5.94
N GLU A 166 -2.41 -18.62 -6.19
CA GLU A 166 -2.63 -17.21 -5.95
C GLU A 166 -3.66 -16.57 -6.92
N GLU A 167 -3.68 -16.99 -8.18
CA GLU A 167 -4.71 -16.53 -9.14
C GLU A 167 -6.08 -17.09 -8.78
N ARG A 168 -6.16 -18.39 -8.42
CA ARG A 168 -7.42 -19.00 -7.94
C ARG A 168 -7.94 -18.30 -6.70
N LYS A 169 -7.07 -17.95 -5.73
CA LYS A 169 -7.46 -17.19 -4.54
C LYS A 169 -8.04 -15.82 -4.89
N LYS A 170 -7.45 -15.09 -5.84
CA LYS A 170 -7.97 -13.79 -6.28
C LYS A 170 -9.38 -13.90 -6.84
N ILE A 171 -9.60 -14.89 -7.72
CA ILE A 171 -10.91 -15.13 -8.33
C ILE A 171 -11.95 -15.45 -7.24
N PHE A 172 -11.65 -16.39 -6.34
CA PHE A 172 -12.57 -16.76 -5.27
C PHE A 172 -12.86 -15.61 -4.30
N ARG A 173 -11.85 -14.79 -3.95
CA ARG A 173 -12.06 -13.61 -3.09
C ARG A 173 -13.04 -12.61 -3.70
N GLN A 174 -12.99 -12.40 -5.01
CA GLN A 174 -13.93 -11.50 -5.69
C GLN A 174 -15.34 -12.09 -5.76
N ILE A 175 -15.46 -13.39 -6.09
CA ILE A 175 -16.76 -14.07 -6.15
C ILE A 175 -17.46 -14.04 -4.79
N PHE A 176 -16.73 -14.38 -3.73
CA PHE A 176 -17.27 -14.44 -2.38
C PHE A 176 -17.22 -13.12 -1.62
N LYS A 177 -16.75 -12.03 -2.28
CA LYS A 177 -16.60 -10.68 -1.70
C LYS A 177 -15.80 -10.68 -0.38
N THR A 178 -14.78 -11.55 -0.28
CA THR A 178 -13.95 -11.71 0.93
C THR A 178 -12.71 -10.81 0.94
N GLN A 179 -12.57 -9.88 0.00
CA GLN A 179 -11.45 -8.96 -0.09
C GLN A 179 -11.27 -8.13 1.20
N LEU A 180 -12.39 -7.68 1.81
CA LEU A 180 -12.36 -6.92 3.06
C LEU A 180 -11.61 -7.63 4.19
N TYR A 181 -11.77 -8.96 4.30
CA TYR A 181 -11.06 -9.74 5.32
C TYR A 181 -9.56 -9.84 5.05
N GLN A 182 -9.18 -9.90 3.77
CA GLN A 182 -7.76 -9.87 3.38
C GLN A 182 -7.14 -8.51 3.72
N ASP A 183 -7.80 -7.42 3.36
CA ASP A 183 -7.34 -6.06 3.64
C ASP A 183 -7.18 -5.83 5.15
N LEU A 184 -8.12 -6.34 5.96
CA LEU A 184 -8.02 -6.31 7.42
C LEU A 184 -6.82 -7.12 7.92
N GLN A 185 -6.62 -8.34 7.41
CA GLN A 185 -5.48 -9.18 7.78
C GLN A 185 -4.14 -8.52 7.44
N ASP A 186 -4.02 -7.95 6.24
CA ASP A 186 -2.80 -7.28 5.79
C ASP A 186 -2.52 -6.03 6.62
N ARG A 187 -3.55 -5.27 6.97
CA ARG A 187 -3.44 -4.11 7.87
C ARG A 187 -2.98 -4.51 9.26
N LEU A 188 -3.60 -5.52 9.86
CA LEU A 188 -3.21 -6.03 11.19
C LEU A 188 -1.76 -6.55 11.19
N LYS A 189 -1.36 -7.28 10.15
CA LYS A 189 0.01 -7.77 10.00
C LYS A 189 1.02 -6.62 9.90
N LYS A 190 0.69 -5.58 9.14
CA LYS A 190 1.52 -4.38 9.01
C LYS A 190 1.65 -3.64 10.35
N GLU A 191 0.53 -3.41 11.05
CA GLU A 191 0.53 -2.72 12.35
C GLU A 191 1.29 -3.52 13.41
N SER A 192 1.10 -4.85 13.44
CA SER A 192 1.86 -5.74 14.32
C SER A 192 3.36 -5.67 14.05
N GLY A 193 3.79 -5.72 12.79
CA GLY A 193 5.19 -5.55 12.41
C GLY A 193 5.77 -4.22 12.90
N GLN A 194 5.07 -3.13 12.66
CA GLN A 194 5.51 -1.79 13.10
C GLN A 194 5.63 -1.68 14.63
N LEU A 195 4.75 -2.35 15.38
CA LEU A 195 4.82 -2.37 16.84
C LEU A 195 6.01 -3.21 17.34
N ILE A 196 6.27 -4.35 16.69
CA ILE A 196 7.44 -5.18 17.00
C ILE A 196 8.72 -4.38 16.77
N ASP A 197 8.85 -3.73 15.62
CA ASP A 197 10.02 -2.89 15.30
C ASP A 197 10.24 -1.77 16.32
N LYS A 198 9.14 -1.12 16.76
CA LYS A 198 9.21 -0.09 17.82
C LYS A 198 9.65 -0.67 19.18
N CYS A 199 9.13 -1.85 19.54
CA CYS A 199 9.53 -2.52 20.77
C CYS A 199 11.01 -2.91 20.74
N ASP A 200 11.50 -3.43 19.62
CA ASP A 200 12.90 -3.83 19.46
C ASP A 200 13.83 -2.61 19.45
N ALA A 201 13.44 -1.53 18.78
CA ALA A 201 14.17 -0.27 18.83
C ALA A 201 14.26 0.28 20.27
N ALA A 202 13.15 0.27 21.02
CA ALA A 202 13.15 0.71 22.42
C ALA A 202 14.04 -0.18 23.31
N ARG A 203 13.96 -1.50 23.14
CA ARG A 203 14.83 -2.45 23.87
C ARG A 203 16.31 -2.21 23.57
N ASN A 204 16.66 -2.01 22.29
CA ASN A 204 18.03 -1.74 21.89
C ASN A 204 18.52 -0.41 22.46
N SER A 205 17.69 0.63 22.46
CA SER A 205 18.04 1.92 23.07
C SER A 205 18.26 1.80 24.59
N ILE A 206 17.38 1.09 25.29
CA ILE A 206 17.54 0.84 26.72
C ILE A 206 18.86 0.10 26.99
N LYS A 207 19.13 -0.96 26.21
CA LYS A 207 20.38 -1.71 26.34
C LYS A 207 21.59 -0.82 26.11
N GLN A 208 21.58 0.01 25.07
CA GLN A 208 22.67 0.94 24.76
C GLN A 208 22.90 1.94 25.90
N TYR A 209 21.85 2.47 26.53
CA TYR A 209 21.99 3.36 27.67
C TYR A 209 22.56 2.64 28.90
N ILE A 210 22.12 1.41 29.17
CA ILE A 210 22.64 0.58 30.29
C ILE A 210 24.11 0.23 30.04
N ASP A 211 24.50 -0.16 28.86
CA ASP A 211 25.88 -0.47 28.48
C ASP A 211 26.81 0.75 28.63
N GLY A 212 26.26 1.96 28.46
CA GLY A 212 26.97 3.23 28.65
C GLY A 212 27.16 3.66 30.10
N ILE A 213 26.55 2.98 31.07
CA ILE A 213 26.75 3.30 32.49
C ILE A 213 28.19 2.94 32.92
N THR A 214 28.93 3.92 33.43
CA THR A 214 30.27 3.73 33.96
C THR A 214 30.25 3.90 35.50
N CYS A 215 30.94 3.05 36.19
CA CYS A 215 31.11 3.09 37.64
C CYS A 215 32.56 2.72 37.99
N ASP A 216 33.08 3.27 39.07
CA ASP A 216 34.40 2.87 39.57
C ASP A 216 34.38 1.38 39.99
N GLU A 217 35.42 0.62 39.59
CA GLU A 217 35.50 -0.82 39.87
C GLU A 217 35.46 -1.13 41.38
N ASN A 218 35.95 -0.19 42.21
CA ASN A 218 35.97 -0.31 43.68
C ASN A 218 34.67 0.20 44.33
N ASP A 219 33.71 0.69 43.57
CA ASP A 219 32.44 1.18 44.10
C ASP A 219 31.53 0.01 44.51
N VAL A 220 30.79 0.17 45.60
CA VAL A 220 29.84 -0.84 46.09
C VAL A 220 28.74 -1.15 45.05
N LEU A 221 28.41 -0.18 44.21
CA LEU A 221 27.38 -0.31 43.14
C LEU A 221 27.92 -0.99 41.87
N SER A 222 29.22 -1.25 41.74
CA SER A 222 29.83 -1.86 40.56
C SER A 222 29.22 -3.22 40.19
N ILE A 223 28.93 -4.06 41.21
CA ILE A 223 28.31 -5.39 41.03
C ILE A 223 26.87 -5.26 40.49
N GLU A 224 26.10 -4.26 40.95
CA GLU A 224 24.75 -4.02 40.50
C GLU A 224 24.76 -3.48 39.06
N VAL A 225 25.71 -2.63 38.68
CA VAL A 225 25.92 -2.13 37.31
C VAL A 225 26.26 -3.29 36.38
N GLU A 226 27.09 -4.22 36.77
CA GLU A 226 27.41 -5.39 35.97
C GLU A 226 26.18 -6.30 35.74
N LYS A 227 25.38 -6.52 36.81
CA LYS A 227 24.09 -7.25 36.68
C LYS A 227 23.12 -6.53 35.72
N ALA A 228 23.05 -5.21 35.76
CA ALA A 228 22.21 -4.43 34.85
C ALA A 228 22.66 -4.61 33.40
N LYS A 229 23.96 -4.50 33.09
CA LYS A 229 24.54 -4.72 31.77
C LYS A 229 24.28 -6.14 31.25
N ASN A 230 24.30 -7.13 32.11
CA ASN A 230 23.99 -8.50 31.75
C ASN A 230 22.48 -8.80 31.68
N GLY A 231 21.62 -7.79 31.82
CA GLY A 231 20.18 -7.94 31.74
C GLY A 231 19.53 -8.74 32.88
N LEU A 232 20.22 -8.85 34.00
CA LEU A 232 19.77 -9.61 35.16
C LEU A 232 18.88 -8.81 36.13
N LEU A 233 18.75 -7.48 35.89
CA LEU A 233 17.91 -6.60 36.70
C LEU A 233 16.66 -6.17 35.92
N PRO A 234 15.49 -6.12 36.58
CA PRO A 234 14.30 -5.49 36.05
C PRO A 234 14.53 -4.01 35.73
N ALA A 235 13.83 -3.47 34.72
CA ALA A 235 14.01 -2.09 34.31
C ALA A 235 13.78 -1.07 35.45
N LYS A 236 12.88 -1.34 36.38
CA LYS A 236 12.63 -0.50 37.54
C LYS A 236 13.86 -0.44 38.45
N ASP A 237 14.47 -1.59 38.73
CA ASP A 237 15.65 -1.68 39.60
C ASP A 237 16.86 -1.01 38.95
N VAL A 238 16.95 -1.05 37.61
CA VAL A 238 17.98 -0.30 36.87
C VAL A 238 17.77 1.21 37.01
N MET A 239 16.53 1.70 36.96
CA MET A 239 16.25 3.13 37.20
C MET A 239 16.64 3.56 38.62
N ASP A 240 16.28 2.78 39.63
CA ASP A 240 16.66 3.05 41.03
C ASP A 240 18.18 3.02 41.23
N LEU A 241 18.90 2.14 40.51
CA LEU A 241 20.36 2.10 40.48
C LEU A 241 20.95 3.37 39.86
N ILE A 242 20.42 3.84 38.76
CA ILE A 242 20.87 5.09 38.10
C ILE A 242 20.67 6.29 39.01
N ASP A 243 19.53 6.39 39.69
CA ASP A 243 19.26 7.49 40.63
C ASP A 243 20.27 7.47 41.84
N ARG A 244 20.62 6.31 42.35
CA ARG A 244 21.65 6.17 43.38
C ARG A 244 23.05 6.61 42.88
N LEU A 245 23.43 6.19 41.68
CA LEU A 245 24.71 6.59 41.06
C LEU A 245 24.76 8.11 40.83
N LEU A 246 23.68 8.71 40.31
CA LEU A 246 23.59 10.16 40.10
C LEU A 246 23.73 10.95 41.43
N THR A 247 23.08 10.46 42.49
CA THR A 247 23.19 11.08 43.83
C THR A 247 24.62 11.03 44.34
N GLN A 248 25.26 9.86 44.23
CA GLN A 248 26.65 9.67 44.67
C GLN A 248 27.63 10.56 43.87
N ASP A 249 27.47 10.63 42.58
CA ASP A 249 28.30 11.49 41.70
C ASP A 249 28.09 12.96 42.00
N HIS A 250 26.87 13.37 42.32
CA HIS A 250 26.58 14.75 42.75
C HIS A 250 27.32 15.09 44.04
N ASP A 251 27.29 14.20 45.05
CA ASP A 251 27.96 14.42 46.32
C ASP A 251 29.50 14.45 46.17
N LYS A 252 30.07 13.53 45.36
CA LYS A 252 31.48 13.56 44.96
C LYS A 252 31.88 14.87 44.29
N LYS A 253 31.08 15.34 43.35
CA LYS A 253 31.28 16.60 42.62
C LYS A 253 31.29 17.78 43.58
N MET A 254 30.36 17.86 44.52
CA MET A 254 30.28 18.95 45.50
C MET A 254 31.50 18.95 46.43
N ALA A 255 31.96 17.77 46.89
CA ALA A 255 33.15 17.61 47.70
C ALA A 255 34.42 18.08 46.95
N ILE A 256 34.58 17.66 45.69
CA ILE A 256 35.72 18.09 44.85
C ILE A 256 35.69 19.60 44.59
N GLN A 257 34.52 20.18 44.26
CA GLN A 257 34.40 21.63 44.07
C GLN A 257 34.78 22.43 45.31
N LYS A 258 34.41 21.95 46.51
CA LYS A 258 34.83 22.54 47.77
C LYS A 258 36.33 22.46 47.94
N SER A 259 36.93 21.29 47.67
CA SER A 259 38.38 21.09 47.77
C SER A 259 39.16 22.01 46.79
N ILE A 260 38.68 22.17 45.58
CA ILE A 260 39.26 23.11 44.60
C ILE A 260 39.20 24.55 45.14
N SER A 261 38.05 24.98 45.65
CA SER A 261 37.89 26.33 46.23
C SER A 261 38.83 26.58 47.39
N ASP A 262 39.00 25.57 48.26
CA ASP A 262 39.92 25.68 49.39
C ASP A 262 41.39 25.70 48.96
N ALA A 263 41.75 24.93 47.92
CA ALA A 263 43.10 24.97 47.31
C ALA A 263 43.38 26.31 46.63
N ASP A 264 42.42 26.87 45.92
CA ASP A 264 42.56 28.19 45.27
C ASP A 264 42.82 29.28 46.30
N LYS A 265 42.07 29.31 47.42
CA LYS A 265 42.30 30.25 48.52
C LYS A 265 43.69 30.08 49.13
N ALA A 266 44.14 28.84 49.31
CA ALA A 266 45.50 28.59 49.82
C ALA A 266 46.56 29.08 48.86
N LEU A 267 46.34 28.91 47.54
CA LEU A 267 47.22 29.39 46.50
C LEU A 267 47.31 30.94 46.47
N GLU A 268 46.17 31.62 46.64
CA GLU A 268 46.16 33.09 46.74
C GLU A 268 46.99 33.60 47.91
N VAL A 269 46.90 32.94 49.09
CA VAL A 269 47.71 33.28 50.26
C VAL A 269 49.20 33.08 50.00
N VAL A 270 49.58 31.93 49.39
CA VAL A 270 50.95 31.63 49.05
C VAL A 270 51.50 32.69 48.06
N ASN A 271 50.76 33.02 47.00
CA ASN A 271 51.16 33.99 46.00
C ASN A 271 51.34 35.40 46.61
N ALA A 272 50.41 35.80 47.51
CA ALA A 272 50.53 37.09 48.23
C ALA A 272 51.78 37.11 49.16
N ASN A 273 52.11 36.00 49.79
CA ASN A 273 53.35 35.88 50.59
C ASN A 273 54.62 35.90 49.72
N LEU A 274 54.59 35.22 48.59
CA LEU A 274 55.68 35.22 47.62
C LEU A 274 56.00 36.64 47.12
N GLY A 275 54.95 37.38 46.72
CA GLY A 275 55.10 38.77 46.32
C GLY A 275 55.67 39.69 47.39
N LYS A 276 55.35 39.44 48.69
CA LYS A 276 55.92 40.18 49.80
C LYS A 276 57.42 39.84 49.99
N ILE A 277 57.78 38.59 49.78
CA ILE A 277 59.23 38.17 49.85
C ILE A 277 60.01 38.78 48.71
N GLU A 278 59.53 38.71 47.50
CA GLU A 278 60.18 39.37 46.32
C GLU A 278 60.33 40.88 46.54
N ALA A 279 59.30 41.57 47.00
CA ALA A 279 59.36 42.96 47.33
C ALA A 279 60.39 43.27 48.41
N LYS A 280 60.52 42.42 49.42
CA LYS A 280 61.52 42.53 50.48
C LYS A 280 62.97 42.33 49.95
N GLU A 281 63.17 41.33 49.10
CA GLU A 281 64.47 41.07 48.45
C GLU A 281 64.89 42.24 47.55
N HIS A 282 63.95 42.80 46.75
CA HIS A 282 64.22 44.02 45.96
C HIS A 282 64.56 45.24 46.83
N ALA A 283 63.86 45.42 47.96
CA ALA A 283 64.16 46.51 48.90
C ALA A 283 65.53 46.32 49.60
N GLN A 284 65.90 45.10 49.96
CA GLN A 284 67.20 44.79 50.49
C GLN A 284 68.34 45.01 49.50
N ALA A 285 68.16 44.60 48.23
CA ALA A 285 69.12 44.84 47.16
C ALA A 285 69.33 46.34 46.93
N ALA A 286 68.26 47.11 46.89
CA ALA A 286 68.31 48.56 46.73
C ALA A 286 68.98 49.27 47.93
N LEU A 287 68.71 48.78 49.16
CA LEU A 287 69.37 49.32 50.36
C LEU A 287 70.90 49.08 50.32
N LYS A 288 71.28 47.86 49.94
CA LYS A 288 72.73 47.52 49.83
C LYS A 288 73.42 48.34 48.75
N GLU A 289 72.81 48.55 47.59
CA GLU A 289 73.31 49.42 46.53
C GLU A 289 73.46 50.86 47.02
N ALA A 290 72.50 51.39 47.76
CA ALA A 290 72.57 52.72 48.39
C ALA A 290 73.69 52.82 49.43
N GLU A 291 73.90 51.80 50.28
CA GLU A 291 74.98 51.72 51.23
C GLU A 291 76.36 51.67 50.57
N ASP A 292 76.54 50.85 49.52
CA ASP A 292 77.72 50.75 48.76
C ASP A 292 78.09 52.10 48.04
N ASN A 293 77.11 52.82 47.50
CA ASN A 293 77.25 54.14 46.88
C ASN A 293 77.69 55.18 47.97
N LEU A 294 77.07 55.15 49.15
CA LEU A 294 77.42 56.08 50.25
C LEU A 294 78.84 55.86 50.82
N ILE A 295 79.32 54.61 50.80
CA ILE A 295 80.71 54.30 51.09
C ILE A 295 81.65 54.87 50.04
N SER A 296 81.37 54.72 48.76
CA SER A 296 82.15 55.26 47.65
C SER A 296 82.20 56.79 47.60
N GLU A 297 81.13 57.45 47.99
CA GLU A 297 81.11 58.95 48.12
C GLU A 297 81.89 59.48 49.30
N ASN A 298 82.08 58.68 50.41
CA ASN A 298 82.87 59.09 51.57
C ASN A 298 84.37 58.82 51.47
N GLU A 299 84.78 58.07 50.45
CA GLU A 299 86.20 57.78 50.15
C GLU A 299 86.81 58.74 49.06
N THR A 300 86.05 59.68 48.52
CA THR A 300 86.43 60.72 47.61
C THR A 300 86.48 62.06 48.30
#